data_0aa358520512ef8bfc412e1d25c4d50e
#
_entry.id   0aa358520512ef8bfc412e1d25c4d50e
#
_cell.length_a   1.000
_cell.length_b   1.000
_cell.length_c   1.000
_cell.angle_alpha   90.00
_cell.angle_beta   90.00
_cell.angle_gamma   90.00
#
_symmetry.space_group_name_H-M   'P 1'
#
loop_
_entity.id
_entity.type
_entity.pdbx_description
1 polymer ?
#
loop_
_entity_poly.entity_id
_entity_poly.type
_entity_poly.pdbx_seq_one_letter_code
_entity_poly.pdbx_strand_id
1 'polypeptide(L)' 'MEEKLFLVEGKVKMGFQWTKFKKSIKAISKKMAIEKLFCEFGGNHKLKRFQIKIDNVVEKSE' A
#
# COMPACT_ATOMS: atom_id res chain seq x y z
N MET A 1 -20.20 9.00 -0.87
CA MET A 1 -19.47 7.81 -1.25
C MET A 1 -18.84 7.18 -0.04
N GLU A 2 -18.95 5.88 0.09
CA GLU A 2 -18.46 5.19 1.26
C GLU A 2 -17.03 4.71 1.03
N GLU A 3 -16.20 4.98 2.01
CA GLU A 3 -14.85 4.46 1.99
C GLU A 3 -14.85 3.06 2.57
N LYS A 4 -14.04 2.21 1.97
CA LYS A 4 -13.87 0.84 2.43
C LYS A 4 -12.47 0.67 2.98
N LEU A 5 -12.32 -0.28 3.87
CA LEU A 5 -11.02 -0.59 4.43
C LEU A 5 -10.35 -1.65 3.58
N PHE A 6 -9.19 -1.32 3.07
CA PHE A 6 -8.38 -2.25 2.29
C PHE A 6 -7.14 -2.63 3.06
N LEU A 7 -6.88 -3.90 3.12
CA LEU A 7 -5.65 -4.40 3.74
C LEU A 7 -4.68 -4.73 2.62
N VAL A 8 -3.58 -3.99 2.59
CA VAL A 8 -2.57 -4.13 1.54
C VAL A 8 -1.35 -4.82 2.10
N GLU A 9 -0.94 -5.89 1.47
CA GLU A 9 0.25 -6.61 1.83
C GLU A 9 1.23 -6.60 0.67
N GLY A 10 2.50 -6.46 0.98
CA GLY A 10 3.50 -6.46 -0.07
C GLY A 10 4.89 -6.39 0.51
N LYS A 11 5.80 -5.93 -0.32
CA LYS A 11 7.19 -5.79 0.06
C LYS A 11 7.73 -4.46 -0.41
N VAL A 12 8.63 -3.89 0.39
CA VAL A 12 9.35 -2.69 0.00
C VAL A 12 10.83 -2.98 0.04
N LYS A 13 11.56 -2.40 -0.90
CA LYS A 13 13.00 -2.55 -0.93
C LYS A 13 13.64 -1.40 -0.16
N MET A 14 14.28 -1.75 0.92
CA MET A 14 15.04 -0.79 1.70
C MET A 14 16.51 -1.17 1.67
N GLY A 15 17.31 -0.33 1.03
CA GLY A 15 18.70 -0.66 0.81
C GLY A 15 18.85 -1.89 -0.09
N PHE A 16 19.41 -2.95 0.45
CA PHE A 16 19.62 -4.19 -0.30
C PHE A 16 18.63 -5.31 0.06
N GLN A 17 17.66 -5.01 0.92
CA GLN A 17 16.74 -6.03 1.38
C GLN A 17 15.29 -5.68 1.09
N TRP A 18 14.51 -6.71 0.80
CA TRP A 18 13.07 -6.59 0.66
C TRP A 18 12.42 -6.88 2.00
N THR A 19 11.64 -5.92 2.48
CA THR A 19 10.94 -6.05 3.76
C THR A 19 9.46 -6.18 3.52
N LYS A 20 8.82 -7.15 4.14
CA LYS A 20 7.39 -7.33 4.05
C LYS A 20 6.67 -6.24 4.85
N PHE A 21 5.56 -5.78 4.31
CA PHE A 21 4.73 -4.80 5.01
C PHE A 21 3.27 -5.19 4.92
N LYS A 22 2.50 -4.63 5.83
CA LYS A 22 1.06 -4.84 5.86
C LYS A 22 0.45 -3.55 6.34
N LYS A 23 -0.52 -3.03 5.60
CA LYS A 23 -1.09 -1.74 5.91
C LYS A 23 -2.57 -1.69 5.62
N SER A 24 -3.31 -1.01 6.49
CA SER A 24 -4.73 -0.77 6.31
C SER A 24 -4.94 0.61 5.72
N ILE A 25 -5.70 0.70 4.66
CA ILE A 25 -5.93 1.96 3.97
C ILE A 25 -7.42 2.10 3.69
N LYS A 26 -7.96 3.27 4.02
CA LYS A 26 -9.35 3.59 3.68
C LYS A 26 -9.39 4.27 2.32
N ALA A 27 -10.20 3.73 1.44
CA ALA A 27 -10.33 4.27 0.10
C ALA A 27 -11.67 3.86 -0.50
N ILE A 28 -12.09 4.54 -1.53
CA ILE A 28 -13.35 4.22 -2.20
C ILE A 28 -13.20 3.04 -3.15
N SER A 29 -11.98 2.74 -3.56
CA SER A 29 -11.72 1.62 -4.45
C SER A 29 -10.34 1.05 -4.20
N LYS A 30 -10.11 -0.15 -4.72
CA LYS A 30 -8.84 -0.82 -4.64
C LYS A 30 -7.72 0.01 -5.27
N LYS A 31 -8.01 0.60 -6.41
CA LYS A 31 -7.04 1.44 -7.11
C LYS A 31 -6.62 2.62 -6.27
N MET A 32 -7.58 3.28 -5.65
CA MET A 32 -7.30 4.42 -4.78
C MET A 32 -6.47 4.00 -3.57
N ALA A 33 -6.75 2.82 -3.03
CA ALA A 33 -5.99 2.30 -1.90
C ALA A 33 -4.52 2.14 -2.27
N ILE A 34 -4.27 1.59 -3.44
CA ILE A 34 -2.91 1.39 -3.93
C ILE A 34 -2.22 2.72 -4.17
N GLU A 35 -2.92 3.67 -4.76
CA GLU A 35 -2.35 5.00 -5.00
C GLU A 35 -2.02 5.72 -3.69
N LYS A 36 -2.89 5.62 -2.70
CA LYS A 36 -2.63 6.21 -1.39
C LYS A 36 -1.40 5.58 -0.75
N LEU A 37 -1.23 4.28 -0.92
CA LEU A 37 -0.08 3.57 -0.39
C LEU A 37 1.21 4.08 -1.01
N PHE A 38 1.24 4.20 -2.34
CA PHE A 38 2.41 4.72 -3.03
C PHE A 38 2.72 6.16 -2.61
N CYS A 39 1.69 6.96 -2.45
CA CYS A 39 1.85 8.34 -2.03
C CYS A 39 2.47 8.42 -0.63
N GLU A 40 2.00 7.58 0.26
CA GLU A 40 2.49 7.54 1.63
C GLU A 40 3.96 7.08 1.69
N PHE A 41 4.28 6.01 1.02
CA PHE A 41 5.67 5.53 1.01
C PHE A 41 6.59 6.48 0.27
N GLY A 42 6.12 7.05 -0.83
CA GLY A 42 6.91 8.00 -1.59
C GLY A 42 7.20 9.28 -0.81
N GLY A 43 6.22 9.76 -0.06
CA GLY A 43 6.38 10.97 0.72
C GLY A 43 7.17 10.78 2.00
N ASN A 44 6.81 9.74 2.77
CA ASN A 44 7.40 9.53 4.09
C ASN A 44 8.73 8.80 4.05
N HIS A 45 8.88 7.85 3.14
CA HIS A 45 10.06 7.01 3.09
C HIS A 45 10.93 7.26 1.87
N LYS A 46 10.49 8.17 1.00
CA LYS A 46 11.20 8.51 -0.23
C LYS A 46 11.49 7.30 -1.11
N LEU A 47 10.57 6.36 -1.11
CA LEU A 47 10.67 5.18 -1.94
C LEU A 47 10.07 5.44 -3.31
N LYS A 48 10.66 4.85 -4.32
CA LYS A 48 10.14 4.93 -5.67
C LYS A 48 9.17 3.78 -5.93
N ARG A 49 8.31 3.92 -6.92
CA ARG A 49 7.31 2.90 -7.21
C ARG A 49 7.90 1.52 -7.45
N PHE A 50 9.03 1.44 -8.14
CA PHE A 50 9.62 0.15 -8.41
C PHE A 50 10.22 -0.52 -7.17
N GLN A 51 10.34 0.23 -6.08
CA GLN A 51 10.81 -0.31 -4.81
C GLN A 51 9.67 -0.85 -3.95
N ILE A 52 8.45 -0.75 -4.45
CA ILE A 52 7.26 -1.22 -3.73
C ILE A 52 6.57 -2.27 -4.58
N LYS A 53 6.41 -3.46 -4.02
CA LYS A 53 5.66 -4.54 -4.67
C LYS A 53 4.46 -4.89 -3.84
N ILE A 54 3.31 -4.94 -4.47
CA ILE A 54 2.06 -5.29 -3.81
C ILE A 54 1.76 -6.76 -4.10
N ASP A 55 1.70 -7.56 -3.07
CA ASP A 55 1.42 -8.99 -3.22
C ASP A 55 -0.08 -9.26 -3.17
N ASN A 56 -0.78 -8.57 -2.29
CA ASN A 56 -2.20 -8.84 -2.10
C ASN A 56 -2.92 -7.61 -1.58
N VAL A 57 -4.16 -7.45 -2.01
CA VAL A 57 -5.03 -6.39 -1.52
C VAL A 57 -6.37 -7.03 -1.18
N VAL A 58 -6.76 -6.93 0.07
CA VAL A 58 -8.00 -7.50 0.55
C VAL A 58 -8.95 -6.39 0.96
N GLU A 59 -10.17 -6.43 0.44
CA GLU A 59 -11.20 -5.50 0.85
C GLU A 59 -11.87 -6.04 2.10
N LYS A 60 -11.88 -5.23 3.14
CA LYS A 60 -12.60 -5.58 4.36
C LYS A 60 -13.75 -4.62 4.53
N SER A 61 -14.95 -5.15 4.59
CA SER A 61 -16.11 -4.35 4.91
C SER A 61 -16.29 -4.31 6.42
N GLU A 62 -16.60 -3.15 6.92
CA GLU A 62 -16.89 -3.00 8.33
C GLU A 62 -18.26 -3.52 8.66
#